data_6b42b926a3ae3cbf4e08ef4d1127a4a1
#
_entry.id   6b42b926a3ae3cbf4e08ef4d1127a4a1
#
_cell.length_a   1.000
_cell.length_b   1.000
_cell.length_c   1.000
_cell.angle_alpha   90.00
_cell.angle_beta   90.00
_cell.angle_gamma   90.00
#
_symmetry.space_group_name_H-M   'P 1'
#
loop_
_entity.id
_entity.type
_entity.pdbx_description
1 polymer ?
#
loop_
_entity_poly.entity_id
_entity_poly.type
_entity_poly.pdbx_seq_one_letter_code
_entity_poly.pdbx_strand_id
1 'polypeptide(L)'
;MMAGIRQFNLITTGDHILIGLSGGKDSLALLDFLGDAKNRAGSKFKISAAHIRMENIDYATDTKYLEKKTMQVGIPLYIRTGKFETDRNPKRTPCFLCAWNRRKILFNLAQEIGCNKIALGHHQDDILHTALMNLTFSGSFSTMPACLEMEKFPITIIRPLCRVKEEDLKNWAEIQDYQPLKKICPYDKTSNRTTIKKVFHELEEVNPEFRYSLWHALEKQNALTETKFSEKV
;
A
#
# COMPACT_ATOMS: atom_id res chain seq x y z
N MET A 1 -0.26 12.55 6.28
CA MET A 1 0.83 12.04 5.41
C MET A 1 2.20 12.66 5.73
N MET A 2 2.40 13.97 5.67
CA MET A 2 3.72 14.61 5.87
C MET A 2 4.43 14.22 7.18
N ALA A 3 3.68 14.01 8.27
CA ALA A 3 4.24 13.53 9.53
C ALA A 3 4.92 12.16 9.39
N GLY A 4 4.30 11.20 8.71
CA GLY A 4 4.90 9.88 8.46
C GLY A 4 6.13 9.96 7.56
N ILE A 5 6.07 10.78 6.49
CA ILE A 5 7.23 10.97 5.59
C ILE A 5 8.43 11.50 6.36
N ARG A 6 8.25 12.49 7.24
CA ARG A 6 9.34 13.07 8.04
C ARG A 6 9.85 12.10 9.11
N GLN A 7 8.95 11.47 9.85
CA GLN A 7 9.29 10.57 10.94
C GLN A 7 10.16 9.39 10.49
N PHE A 8 9.81 8.79 9.34
CA PHE A 8 10.47 7.61 8.81
C PHE A 8 11.42 7.90 7.65
N ASN A 9 11.68 9.17 7.36
CA ASN A 9 12.54 9.62 6.26
C ASN A 9 12.22 8.93 4.92
N LEU A 10 10.91 8.82 4.59
CA LEU A 10 10.45 8.00 3.48
C LEU A 10 10.83 8.54 2.10
N ILE A 11 11.00 9.86 1.98
CA ILE A 11 11.30 10.53 0.72
C ILE A 11 12.47 11.49 0.90
N THR A 12 13.47 11.35 0.03
CA THR A 12 14.68 12.17 0.02
C THR A 12 14.90 12.81 -1.34
N THR A 13 15.79 13.80 -1.39
CA THR A 13 16.21 14.42 -2.65
C THR A 13 16.82 13.38 -3.58
N GLY A 14 16.43 13.40 -4.86
CA GLY A 14 16.92 12.48 -5.88
C GLY A 14 16.08 11.20 -6.04
N ASP A 15 15.14 10.91 -5.15
CA ASP A 15 14.29 9.74 -5.29
C ASP A 15 13.47 9.73 -6.59
N HIS A 16 13.30 8.56 -7.16
CA HIS A 16 12.29 8.27 -8.17
C HIS A 16 11.31 7.23 -7.61
N ILE A 17 10.08 7.67 -7.34
CA ILE A 17 9.08 6.91 -6.61
C ILE A 17 8.04 6.35 -7.58
N LEU A 18 7.79 5.05 -7.54
CA LEU A 18 6.68 4.40 -8.25
C LEU A 18 5.49 4.21 -7.32
N ILE A 19 4.38 4.88 -7.59
CA ILE A 19 3.13 4.68 -6.85
C ILE A 19 2.43 3.41 -7.36
N GLY A 20 2.15 2.46 -6.47
CA GLY A 20 1.28 1.33 -6.75
C GLY A 20 -0.19 1.77 -6.77
N LEU A 21 -0.70 2.17 -7.94
CA LEU A 21 -2.05 2.71 -8.11
C LEU A 21 -3.06 1.58 -8.35
N SER A 22 -3.65 1.06 -7.26
CA SER A 22 -4.64 -0.03 -7.34
C SER A 22 -6.01 0.42 -7.89
N GLY A 23 -6.28 1.72 -7.89
CA GLY A 23 -7.57 2.31 -8.21
C GLY A 23 -8.56 2.38 -7.04
N GLY A 24 -8.20 1.90 -5.86
CA GLY A 24 -8.97 2.11 -4.62
C GLY A 24 -8.69 3.48 -4.01
N LYS A 25 -9.59 3.92 -3.11
CA LYS A 25 -9.56 5.25 -2.46
C LYS A 25 -8.19 5.62 -1.88
N ASP A 26 -7.52 4.66 -1.23
CA ASP A 26 -6.25 4.90 -0.53
C ASP A 26 -5.11 5.16 -1.52
N SER A 27 -5.08 4.43 -2.63
CA SER A 27 -4.08 4.63 -3.68
C SER A 27 -4.32 5.91 -4.49
N LEU A 28 -5.59 6.34 -4.63
CA LEU A 28 -5.95 7.63 -5.24
C LEU A 28 -5.56 8.79 -4.33
N ALA A 29 -5.83 8.68 -3.02
CA ALA A 29 -5.39 9.68 -2.04
C ALA A 29 -3.86 9.78 -2.00
N LEU A 30 -3.14 8.65 -2.06
CA LEU A 30 -1.68 8.65 -2.14
C LEU A 30 -1.18 9.38 -3.40
N LEU A 31 -1.83 9.17 -4.55
CA LEU A 31 -1.51 9.85 -5.81
C LEU A 31 -1.69 11.37 -5.66
N ASP A 32 -2.83 11.84 -5.17
CA ASP A 32 -3.12 13.26 -4.99
C ASP A 32 -2.12 13.90 -4.01
N PHE A 33 -1.89 13.30 -2.86
CA PHE A 33 -0.98 13.86 -1.84
C PHE A 33 0.47 13.88 -2.27
N LEU A 34 0.95 12.88 -2.99
CA LEU A 34 2.32 12.88 -3.52
C LEU A 34 2.46 13.81 -4.73
N GLY A 35 1.41 13.94 -5.55
CA GLY A 35 1.35 14.92 -6.62
C GLY A 35 1.47 16.35 -6.09
N ASP A 36 0.70 16.70 -5.07
CA ASP A 36 0.80 17.99 -4.38
C ASP A 36 2.18 18.21 -3.76
N ALA A 37 2.75 17.17 -3.12
CA ALA A 37 4.08 17.28 -2.52
C ALA A 37 5.16 17.52 -3.59
N LYS A 38 5.07 16.86 -4.74
CA LYS A 38 5.98 17.07 -5.90
C LYS A 38 5.88 18.49 -6.44
N ASN A 39 4.67 19.05 -6.50
CA ASN A 39 4.42 20.39 -7.10
C ASN A 39 4.78 21.55 -6.18
N ARG A 40 5.15 21.30 -4.92
CA ARG A 40 5.62 22.35 -3.99
C ARG A 40 7.01 22.82 -4.36
N ALA A 41 7.26 24.12 -4.22
CA ALA A 41 8.57 24.71 -4.46
C ALA A 41 9.67 24.00 -3.65
N GLY A 42 10.76 23.63 -4.31
CA GLY A 42 11.90 22.94 -3.69
C GLY A 42 11.82 21.41 -3.67
N SER A 43 10.77 20.78 -4.20
CA SER A 43 10.72 19.33 -4.36
C SER A 43 11.77 18.85 -5.35
N LYS A 44 12.60 17.90 -4.92
CA LYS A 44 13.70 17.34 -5.74
C LYS A 44 13.58 15.83 -5.88
N PHE A 45 12.37 15.31 -6.12
CA PHE A 45 12.11 13.89 -6.39
C PHE A 45 11.16 13.72 -7.58
N LYS A 46 11.22 12.55 -8.22
CA LYS A 46 10.37 12.18 -9.35
C LYS A 46 9.30 11.19 -8.90
N ILE A 47 8.15 11.22 -9.58
CA ILE A 47 7.04 10.29 -9.33
C ILE A 47 6.58 9.71 -10.65
N SER A 48 6.32 8.40 -10.64
CA SER A 48 5.58 7.65 -11.65
C SER A 48 4.47 6.86 -10.96
N ALA A 49 3.43 6.48 -11.68
CA ALA A 49 2.36 5.62 -11.18
C ALA A 49 2.26 4.33 -12.00
N ALA A 50 1.93 3.23 -11.37
CA ALA A 50 1.70 1.95 -12.03
C ALA A 50 0.37 1.33 -11.62
N HIS A 51 -0.43 0.92 -12.61
CA HIS A 51 -1.63 0.12 -12.41
C HIS A 51 -1.40 -1.29 -12.97
N ILE A 52 -1.50 -2.30 -12.10
CA ILE A 52 -1.31 -3.71 -12.49
C ILE A 52 -2.67 -4.40 -12.59
N ARG A 53 -3.06 -4.77 -13.79
CA ARG A 53 -4.25 -5.61 -14.06
C ARG A 53 -3.89 -7.09 -14.05
N MET A 54 -4.81 -7.92 -13.60
CA MET A 54 -4.69 -9.37 -13.71
C MET A 54 -5.71 -9.87 -14.74
N GLU A 55 -5.27 -10.62 -15.75
CA GLU A 55 -6.12 -11.11 -16.86
C GLU A 55 -7.26 -12.01 -16.37
N ASN A 56 -6.98 -12.77 -15.30
CA ASN A 56 -7.95 -13.69 -14.69
C ASN A 56 -8.77 -13.06 -13.55
N ILE A 57 -8.85 -11.73 -13.51
CA ILE A 57 -9.72 -10.97 -12.62
C ILE A 57 -10.52 -9.98 -13.46
N ASP A 58 -11.83 -10.06 -13.41
CA ASP A 58 -12.70 -9.14 -14.10
C ASP A 58 -12.75 -7.77 -13.40
N TYR A 59 -12.91 -6.72 -14.19
CA TYR A 59 -13.03 -5.35 -13.72
C TYR A 59 -14.29 -4.74 -14.30
N ALA A 60 -15.19 -4.25 -13.44
CA ALA A 60 -16.42 -3.57 -13.85
C ALA A 60 -16.18 -2.19 -14.45
N THR A 61 -14.99 -1.62 -14.24
CA THR A 61 -14.61 -0.28 -14.72
C THR A 61 -13.30 -0.35 -15.52
N ASP A 62 -13.14 0.55 -16.49
CA ASP A 62 -11.92 0.71 -17.27
C ASP A 62 -10.87 1.57 -16.54
N THR A 63 -9.73 1.80 -17.16
CA THR A 63 -8.62 2.58 -16.60
C THR A 63 -8.69 4.07 -16.90
N LYS A 64 -9.66 4.55 -17.69
CA LYS A 64 -9.77 5.95 -18.13
C LYS A 64 -9.77 6.94 -16.97
N TYR A 65 -10.43 6.57 -15.86
CA TYR A 65 -10.45 7.42 -14.67
C TYR A 65 -9.04 7.57 -14.06
N LEU A 66 -8.26 6.50 -14.02
CA LEU A 66 -6.88 6.54 -13.52
C LEU A 66 -5.97 7.37 -14.43
N GLU A 67 -6.13 7.23 -15.74
CA GLU A 67 -5.41 8.00 -16.75
C GLU A 67 -5.72 9.50 -16.61
N LYS A 68 -7.02 9.86 -16.47
CA LYS A 68 -7.45 11.24 -16.23
C LYS A 68 -6.84 11.81 -14.94
N LYS A 69 -6.90 11.04 -13.83
CA LYS A 69 -6.38 11.46 -12.53
C LYS A 69 -4.86 11.67 -12.57
N THR A 70 -4.10 10.75 -13.14
CA THR A 70 -2.64 10.88 -13.23
C THR A 70 -2.21 12.04 -14.13
N MET A 71 -2.97 12.29 -15.22
CA MET A 71 -2.76 13.43 -16.09
C MET A 71 -3.00 14.77 -15.35
N GLN A 72 -4.06 14.85 -14.52
CA GLN A 72 -4.36 16.06 -13.73
C GLN A 72 -3.23 16.45 -12.78
N VAL A 73 -2.56 15.48 -12.17
CA VAL A 73 -1.43 15.73 -11.25
C VAL A 73 -0.06 15.72 -11.95
N GLY A 74 -0.02 15.56 -13.29
CA GLY A 74 1.21 15.56 -14.07
C GLY A 74 2.16 14.40 -13.76
N ILE A 75 1.61 13.21 -13.48
CA ILE A 75 2.35 11.99 -13.15
C ILE A 75 2.17 10.96 -14.27
N PRO A 76 3.24 10.43 -14.88
CA PRO A 76 3.12 9.39 -15.90
C PRO A 76 2.54 8.10 -15.31
N LEU A 77 1.58 7.49 -16.03
CA LEU A 77 0.94 6.24 -15.67
C LEU A 77 1.43 5.09 -16.56
N TYR A 78 1.88 4.02 -15.94
CA TYR A 78 2.22 2.75 -16.60
C TYR A 78 1.14 1.72 -16.27
N ILE A 79 0.52 1.15 -17.30
CA ILE A 79 -0.41 0.03 -17.14
C ILE A 79 0.32 -1.23 -17.56
N ARG A 80 0.31 -2.24 -16.70
CA ARG A 80 0.87 -3.57 -16.98
C ARG A 80 -0.18 -4.64 -16.70
N THR A 81 -0.15 -5.68 -17.48
CA THR A 81 -1.06 -6.82 -17.34
C THR A 81 -0.26 -8.05 -16.94
N GLY A 82 -0.83 -8.88 -16.08
CA GLY A 82 -0.24 -10.13 -15.65
C GLY A 82 -1.29 -11.20 -15.41
N LYS A 83 -0.81 -12.43 -15.28
CA LYS A 83 -1.64 -13.61 -15.02
C LYS A 83 -1.05 -14.40 -13.86
N PHE A 84 -1.89 -15.05 -13.07
CA PHE A 84 -1.46 -16.02 -12.08
C PHE A 84 -2.16 -17.36 -12.33
N GLU A 85 -1.45 -18.45 -12.04
CA GLU A 85 -1.96 -19.80 -12.22
C GLU A 85 -2.21 -20.43 -10.84
N THR A 86 -3.44 -20.90 -10.61
CA THR A 86 -3.87 -21.51 -9.35
C THR A 86 -3.40 -22.95 -9.21
N ASP A 87 -3.20 -23.64 -10.33
CA ASP A 87 -2.99 -25.09 -10.37
C ASP A 87 -1.54 -25.50 -10.11
N ARG A 88 -0.57 -24.59 -10.31
CA ARG A 88 0.86 -24.88 -10.11
C ARG A 88 1.28 -25.01 -8.63
N ASN A 89 0.50 -24.48 -7.69
CA ASN A 89 0.83 -24.58 -6.28
C ASN A 89 -0.45 -24.65 -5.41
N PRO A 90 -1.03 -25.86 -5.23
CA PRO A 90 -2.28 -26.05 -4.50
C PRO A 90 -2.18 -25.69 -3.01
N LYS A 91 -0.96 -25.50 -2.48
CA LYS A 91 -0.74 -25.08 -1.08
C LYS A 91 -0.93 -23.55 -0.87
N ARG A 92 -1.02 -22.76 -1.96
CA ARG A 92 -1.12 -21.30 -1.89
C ARG A 92 -2.51 -20.83 -2.35
N THR A 93 -3.12 -19.93 -1.61
CA THR A 93 -4.44 -19.38 -1.97
C THR A 93 -4.36 -18.52 -3.24
N PRO A 94 -5.44 -18.45 -4.05
CA PRO A 94 -5.50 -17.58 -5.22
C PRO A 94 -5.19 -16.10 -4.90
N CYS A 95 -5.65 -15.62 -3.74
CA CYS A 95 -5.36 -14.26 -3.26
C CYS A 95 -3.87 -14.04 -3.04
N PHE A 96 -3.17 -15.02 -2.47
CA PHE A 96 -1.72 -14.94 -2.29
C PHE A 96 -1.00 -14.88 -3.65
N LEU A 97 -1.35 -15.76 -4.58
CA LEU A 97 -0.74 -15.83 -5.93
C LEU A 97 -1.00 -14.53 -6.70
N CYS A 98 -2.21 -13.99 -6.65
CA CYS A 98 -2.57 -12.71 -7.26
C CYS A 98 -1.72 -11.57 -6.69
N ALA A 99 -1.61 -11.47 -5.37
CA ALA A 99 -0.83 -10.42 -4.69
C ALA A 99 0.67 -10.55 -5.02
N TRP A 100 1.20 -11.77 -5.03
CA TRP A 100 2.60 -12.05 -5.35
C TRP A 100 2.95 -11.65 -6.79
N ASN A 101 2.12 -12.07 -7.77
CA ASN A 101 2.33 -11.73 -9.18
C ASN A 101 2.24 -10.21 -9.43
N ARG A 102 1.25 -9.53 -8.84
CA ARG A 102 1.16 -8.07 -8.92
C ARG A 102 2.40 -7.39 -8.39
N ARG A 103 2.90 -7.85 -7.23
CA ARG A 103 4.10 -7.31 -6.62
C ARG A 103 5.31 -7.51 -7.53
N LYS A 104 5.50 -8.73 -8.07
CA LYS A 104 6.58 -9.05 -9.00
C LYS A 104 6.59 -8.10 -10.21
N ILE A 105 5.42 -7.89 -10.85
CA ILE A 105 5.30 -6.99 -12.00
C ILE A 105 5.63 -5.56 -11.59
N LEU A 106 5.16 -5.10 -10.43
CA LEU A 106 5.42 -3.76 -9.92
C LEU A 106 6.92 -3.53 -9.67
N PHE A 107 7.63 -4.52 -9.09
CA PHE A 107 9.06 -4.46 -8.85
C PHE A 107 9.86 -4.44 -10.16
N ASN A 108 9.52 -5.31 -11.11
CA ASN A 108 10.18 -5.33 -12.41
C ASN A 108 10.02 -3.99 -13.15
N LEU A 109 8.81 -3.42 -13.12
CA LEU A 109 8.57 -2.11 -13.71
C LEU A 109 9.37 -1.01 -13.02
N ALA A 110 9.44 -1.03 -11.68
CA ALA A 110 10.22 -0.04 -10.93
C ALA A 110 11.70 -0.06 -11.35
N GLN A 111 12.29 -1.25 -11.53
CA GLN A 111 13.66 -1.40 -12.05
C GLN A 111 13.78 -0.91 -13.51
N GLU A 112 12.82 -1.30 -14.38
CA GLU A 112 12.79 -0.92 -15.81
C GLU A 112 12.85 0.60 -16.01
N ILE A 113 12.12 1.35 -15.18
CA ILE A 113 12.03 2.82 -15.29
C ILE A 113 12.96 3.57 -14.31
N GLY A 114 13.85 2.86 -13.63
CA GLY A 114 14.85 3.46 -12.73
C GLY A 114 14.27 4.07 -11.44
N CYS A 115 13.18 3.50 -10.91
CA CYS A 115 12.66 3.87 -9.59
C CYS A 115 13.46 3.17 -8.49
N ASN A 116 13.84 3.91 -7.45
CA ASN A 116 14.48 3.37 -6.25
C ASN A 116 13.49 3.14 -5.10
N LYS A 117 12.27 3.67 -5.21
CA LYS A 117 11.22 3.50 -4.21
C LYS A 117 9.88 3.09 -4.81
N ILE A 118 9.13 2.26 -4.09
CA ILE A 118 7.73 1.93 -4.39
C ILE A 118 6.86 2.44 -3.24
N ALA A 119 5.93 3.34 -3.55
CA ALA A 119 4.96 3.87 -2.59
C ALA A 119 3.65 3.08 -2.64
N LEU A 120 3.20 2.56 -1.51
CA LEU A 120 1.95 1.82 -1.37
C LEU A 120 0.97 2.58 -0.46
N GLY A 121 -0.32 2.53 -0.82
CA GLY A 121 -1.41 3.23 -0.12
C GLY A 121 -1.87 2.55 1.17
N HIS A 122 -1.01 1.82 1.87
CA HIS A 122 -1.34 1.27 3.18
C HIS A 122 -1.36 2.40 4.22
N HIS A 123 -2.42 2.42 5.03
CA HIS A 123 -2.68 3.45 6.04
C HIS A 123 -2.49 2.89 7.46
N GLN A 124 -2.69 3.73 8.49
CA GLN A 124 -2.45 3.36 9.90
C GLN A 124 -3.23 2.11 10.31
N ASP A 125 -4.51 2.01 9.95
CA ASP A 125 -5.33 0.86 10.31
C ASP A 125 -4.82 -0.45 9.70
N ASP A 126 -4.32 -0.43 8.46
CA ASP A 126 -3.70 -1.61 7.85
C ASP A 126 -2.52 -2.12 8.67
N ILE A 127 -1.68 -1.21 9.16
CA ILE A 127 -0.49 -1.52 9.97
C ILE A 127 -0.91 -2.12 11.30
N LEU A 128 -1.86 -1.50 12.01
CA LEU A 128 -2.34 -1.94 13.32
C LEU A 128 -3.11 -3.25 13.23
N HIS A 129 -4.00 -3.40 12.24
CA HIS A 129 -4.71 -4.66 12.00
C HIS A 129 -3.73 -5.80 11.63
N THR A 130 -2.68 -5.51 10.87
CA THR A 130 -1.65 -6.51 10.55
C THR A 130 -0.86 -6.93 11.79
N ALA A 131 -0.57 -6.01 12.71
CA ALA A 131 0.06 -6.34 13.98
C ALA A 131 -0.80 -7.31 14.80
N LEU A 132 -2.11 -7.04 14.94
CA LEU A 132 -3.02 -7.95 15.63
C LEU A 132 -3.15 -9.30 14.90
N MET A 133 -3.22 -9.31 13.56
CA MET A 133 -3.24 -10.55 12.79
C MET A 133 -2.00 -11.39 13.04
N ASN A 134 -0.82 -10.78 12.98
CA ASN A 134 0.44 -11.49 13.18
C ASN A 134 0.55 -12.02 14.60
N LEU A 135 0.14 -11.23 15.60
CA LEU A 135 0.12 -11.66 16.99
C LEU A 135 -0.84 -12.85 17.20
N THR A 136 -2.05 -12.77 16.62
CA THR A 136 -3.13 -13.76 16.83
C THR A 136 -2.88 -15.07 16.08
N PHE A 137 -2.40 -15.00 14.83
CA PHE A 137 -2.31 -16.17 13.94
C PHE A 137 -0.89 -16.71 13.76
N SER A 138 0.12 -15.91 14.05
CA SER A 138 1.52 -16.28 13.85
C SER A 138 2.36 -16.21 15.12
N GLY A 139 1.80 -15.73 16.24
CA GLY A 139 2.53 -15.53 17.49
C GLY A 139 3.69 -14.54 17.36
N SER A 140 3.63 -13.64 16.38
CA SER A 140 4.70 -12.69 16.08
C SER A 140 4.22 -11.25 16.29
N PHE A 141 4.94 -10.50 17.11
CA PHE A 141 4.69 -9.07 17.28
C PHE A 141 5.42 -8.28 16.19
N SER A 142 4.85 -8.32 14.99
CA SER A 142 5.39 -7.69 13.78
C SER A 142 4.26 -7.10 12.94
N THR A 143 4.60 -6.19 12.02
CA THR A 143 3.60 -5.56 11.14
C THR A 143 4.19 -5.23 9.77
N MET A 144 3.45 -4.47 8.96
CA MET A 144 3.95 -3.86 7.74
C MET A 144 4.76 -2.60 8.09
N PRO A 145 6.09 -2.56 7.93
CA PRO A 145 6.87 -1.38 8.26
C PRO A 145 6.55 -0.20 7.34
N ALA A 146 6.69 1.02 7.84
CA ALA A 146 6.51 2.24 7.05
C ALA A 146 7.59 2.37 5.95
N CYS A 147 8.79 1.89 6.25
CA CYS A 147 9.94 1.83 5.35
C CYS A 147 10.53 0.42 5.38
N LEU A 148 10.67 -0.21 4.20
CA LEU A 148 11.16 -1.58 4.05
C LEU A 148 12.15 -1.66 2.90
N GLU A 149 13.43 -1.87 3.22
CA GLU A 149 14.48 -2.12 2.23
C GLU A 149 14.43 -3.58 1.78
N MET A 150 14.44 -3.81 0.47
CA MET A 150 14.40 -5.17 -0.09
C MET A 150 15.82 -5.69 -0.31
N GLU A 151 16.13 -6.90 0.19
CA GLU A 151 17.49 -7.49 0.01
C GLU A 151 17.77 -7.86 -1.45
N LYS A 152 16.77 -8.40 -2.15
CA LYS A 152 16.93 -8.94 -3.51
C LYS A 152 16.79 -7.90 -4.61
N PHE A 153 16.33 -6.71 -4.29
CA PHE A 153 16.07 -5.63 -5.24
C PHE A 153 16.60 -4.31 -4.69
N PRO A 154 17.23 -3.46 -5.48
CA PRO A 154 17.67 -2.13 -5.04
C PRO A 154 16.46 -1.18 -4.93
N ILE A 155 15.43 -1.59 -4.21
CA ILE A 155 14.14 -0.90 -4.09
C ILE A 155 13.73 -0.87 -2.62
N THR A 156 13.28 0.29 -2.16
CA THR A 156 12.66 0.47 -0.85
C THR A 156 11.14 0.61 -1.00
N ILE A 157 10.38 -0.20 -0.28
CA ILE A 157 8.93 -0.01 -0.15
C ILE A 157 8.66 1.05 0.90
N ILE A 158 7.87 2.06 0.56
CA ILE A 158 7.45 3.10 1.49
C ILE A 158 5.94 3.17 1.62
N ARG A 159 5.45 3.56 2.81
CA ARG A 159 4.02 3.71 3.11
C ARG A 159 3.74 5.11 3.66
N PRO A 160 3.64 6.12 2.79
CA PRO A 160 3.48 7.53 3.21
C PRO A 160 2.21 7.79 4.02
N LEU A 161 1.17 6.95 3.88
CA LEU A 161 -0.09 7.05 4.61
C LEU A 161 -0.07 6.34 5.97
N CYS A 162 1.07 5.81 6.44
CA CYS A 162 1.20 5.01 7.67
C CYS A 162 0.65 5.68 8.95
N ARG A 163 0.53 7.01 8.98
CA ARG A 163 -0.04 7.78 10.08
C ARG A 163 -1.40 8.41 9.77
N VAL A 164 -2.03 8.03 8.67
CA VAL A 164 -3.36 8.51 8.28
C VAL A 164 -4.38 7.43 8.63
N LYS A 165 -5.48 7.78 9.28
CA LYS A 165 -6.56 6.85 9.61
C LYS A 165 -7.38 6.50 8.36
N GLU A 166 -7.99 5.31 8.34
CA GLU A 166 -8.91 4.91 7.25
C GLU A 166 -10.09 5.88 7.11
N GLU A 167 -10.59 6.39 8.23
CA GLU A 167 -11.70 7.34 8.26
C GLU A 167 -11.36 8.65 7.55
N ASP A 168 -10.17 9.21 7.81
CA ASP A 168 -9.71 10.43 7.13
C ASP A 168 -9.63 10.23 5.61
N LEU A 169 -9.20 9.02 5.17
CA LEU A 169 -9.14 8.68 3.74
C LEU A 169 -10.53 8.47 3.12
N LYS A 170 -11.51 7.98 3.88
CA LYS A 170 -12.91 7.91 3.43
C LYS A 170 -13.49 9.29 3.24
N ASN A 171 -13.35 10.15 4.24
CA ASN A 171 -13.82 11.53 4.17
C ASN A 171 -13.17 12.29 3.02
N TRP A 172 -11.86 12.10 2.83
CA TRP A 172 -11.14 12.69 1.69
C TRP A 172 -11.65 12.18 0.35
N ALA A 173 -11.92 10.87 0.24
CA ALA A 173 -12.44 10.27 -0.99
C ALA A 173 -13.82 10.80 -1.36
N GLU A 174 -14.68 11.07 -0.37
CA GLU A 174 -15.99 11.70 -0.57
C GLU A 174 -15.85 13.14 -1.05
N ILE A 175 -14.99 13.95 -0.39
CA ILE A 175 -14.73 15.35 -0.78
C ILE A 175 -14.19 15.44 -2.21
N GLN A 176 -13.33 14.50 -2.62
CA GLN A 176 -12.72 14.46 -3.94
C GLN A 176 -13.57 13.75 -5.00
N ASP A 177 -14.76 13.27 -4.62
CA ASP A 177 -15.64 12.47 -5.48
C ASP A 177 -14.88 11.36 -6.23
N TYR A 178 -14.12 10.55 -5.49
CA TYR A 178 -13.36 9.47 -6.11
C TYR A 178 -14.27 8.41 -6.71
N GLN A 179 -13.95 7.99 -7.91
CA GLN A 179 -14.57 6.87 -8.60
C GLN A 179 -13.64 5.64 -8.55
N PRO A 180 -13.68 4.87 -7.45
CA PRO A 180 -12.76 3.76 -7.28
C PRO A 180 -13.02 2.67 -8.31
N LEU A 181 -11.93 2.09 -8.81
CA LEU A 181 -11.97 0.98 -9.75
C LEU A 181 -12.56 -0.27 -9.07
N LYS A 182 -13.69 -0.75 -9.57
CA LYS A 182 -14.39 -1.92 -9.03
C LYS A 182 -13.86 -3.20 -9.67
N LYS A 183 -13.35 -4.10 -8.83
CA LYS A 183 -12.95 -5.45 -9.20
C LYS A 183 -14.11 -6.41 -8.96
N ILE A 184 -14.30 -7.35 -9.86
CA ILE A 184 -15.21 -8.49 -9.69
C ILE A 184 -14.31 -9.69 -9.38
N CYS A 185 -13.92 -9.84 -8.12
CA CYS A 185 -12.99 -10.88 -7.71
C CYS A 185 -13.76 -12.12 -7.21
N PRO A 186 -13.66 -13.28 -7.88
CA PRO A 186 -14.36 -14.50 -7.44
C PRO A 186 -13.81 -15.10 -6.14
N TYR A 187 -12.64 -14.63 -5.70
CA TYR A 187 -11.95 -15.10 -4.50
C TYR A 187 -12.12 -14.16 -3.29
N ASP A 188 -12.92 -13.09 -3.42
CA ASP A 188 -13.17 -12.12 -2.34
C ASP A 188 -14.19 -12.67 -1.35
N LYS A 189 -13.73 -13.61 -0.52
CA LYS A 189 -14.51 -14.18 0.59
C LYS A 189 -14.09 -13.53 1.90
N THR A 190 -14.97 -13.60 2.92
CA THR A 190 -14.72 -13.14 4.29
C THR A 190 -13.32 -13.54 4.77
N SER A 191 -12.44 -12.59 4.90
CA SER A 191 -11.06 -12.80 5.31
C SER A 191 -10.91 -12.57 6.81
N ASN A 192 -9.89 -13.19 7.43
CA ASN A 192 -9.49 -12.91 8.81
C ASN A 192 -9.33 -11.41 9.11
N ARG A 193 -9.04 -10.59 8.08
CA ARG A 193 -9.00 -9.13 8.20
C ARG A 193 -10.29 -8.50 8.69
N THR A 194 -11.45 -8.99 8.20
CA THR A 194 -12.76 -8.47 8.62
C THR A 194 -13.01 -8.77 10.09
N THR A 195 -12.62 -9.95 10.55
CA THR A 195 -12.72 -10.35 11.96
C THR A 195 -11.79 -9.51 12.84
N ILE A 196 -10.53 -9.35 12.44
CA ILE A 196 -9.57 -8.53 13.18
C ILE A 196 -10.00 -7.06 13.24
N LYS A 197 -10.61 -6.53 12.19
CA LYS A 197 -11.14 -5.16 12.20
C LYS A 197 -12.24 -4.98 13.24
N LYS A 198 -13.12 -5.97 13.44
CA LYS A 198 -14.14 -5.95 14.51
C LYS A 198 -13.49 -6.00 15.88
N VAL A 199 -12.60 -6.96 16.11
CA VAL A 199 -11.85 -7.07 17.37
C VAL A 199 -11.08 -5.79 17.69
N PHE A 200 -10.47 -5.17 16.70
CA PHE A 200 -9.77 -3.89 16.88
C PHE A 200 -10.70 -2.80 17.38
N HIS A 201 -11.90 -2.71 16.82
CA HIS A 201 -12.91 -1.74 17.25
C HIS A 201 -13.39 -2.00 18.68
N GLU A 202 -13.66 -3.27 19.03
CA GLU A 202 -14.01 -3.67 20.41
C GLU A 202 -12.90 -3.29 21.41
N LEU A 203 -11.63 -3.42 21.02
CA LEU A 203 -10.50 -2.98 21.86
C LEU A 203 -10.41 -1.45 21.99
N GLU A 204 -10.79 -0.69 20.97
CA GLU A 204 -10.92 0.77 21.05
C GLU A 204 -12.10 1.20 21.96
N GLU A 205 -13.18 0.41 22.03
CA GLU A 205 -14.29 0.62 22.97
C GLU A 205 -13.86 0.38 24.44
N VAL A 206 -13.06 -0.66 24.67
CA VAL A 206 -12.49 -0.96 26.00
C VAL A 206 -11.48 0.12 26.43
N ASN A 207 -10.64 0.57 25.51
CA ASN A 207 -9.65 1.61 25.78
C ASN A 207 -9.54 2.56 24.58
N PRO A 208 -10.07 3.80 24.66
CA PRO A 208 -9.98 4.79 23.58
C PRO A 208 -8.55 5.11 23.14
N GLU A 209 -7.55 4.92 24.01
CA GLU A 209 -6.12 5.09 23.70
C GLU A 209 -5.46 3.84 23.11
N PHE A 210 -6.22 2.77 22.85
CA PHE A 210 -5.68 1.49 22.37
C PHE A 210 -4.86 1.65 21.08
N ARG A 211 -5.34 2.43 20.13
CA ARG A 211 -4.65 2.74 18.87
C ARG A 211 -3.27 3.35 19.12
N TYR A 212 -3.21 4.33 20.01
CA TYR A 212 -1.96 4.99 20.40
C TYR A 212 -1.01 4.02 21.09
N SER A 213 -1.52 3.25 22.05
CA SER A 213 -0.76 2.27 22.82
C SER A 213 -0.13 1.21 21.92
N LEU A 214 -0.91 0.66 20.98
CA LEU A 214 -0.40 -0.35 20.04
C LEU A 214 0.63 0.25 19.08
N TRP A 215 0.37 1.46 18.55
CA TRP A 215 1.34 2.17 17.71
C TRP A 215 2.68 2.39 18.44
N HIS A 216 2.62 2.88 19.66
CA HIS A 216 3.80 3.13 20.47
C HIS A 216 4.58 1.84 20.82
N ALA A 217 3.87 0.74 21.08
CA ALA A 217 4.49 -0.55 21.28
C ALA A 217 5.25 -1.03 20.02
N LEU A 218 4.68 -0.83 18.83
CA LEU A 218 5.35 -1.14 17.55
C LEU A 218 6.58 -0.25 17.31
N GLU A 219 6.51 1.03 17.67
CA GLU A 219 7.66 1.94 17.60
C GLU A 219 8.79 1.48 18.52
N LYS A 220 8.50 1.17 19.78
CA LYS A 220 9.48 0.67 20.75
C LYS A 220 10.20 -0.61 20.30
N GLN A 221 9.51 -1.46 19.56
CA GLN A 221 10.06 -2.71 19.01
C GLN A 221 10.73 -2.53 17.65
N ASN A 222 10.87 -1.28 17.15
CA ASN A 222 11.36 -0.97 15.79
C ASN A 222 10.61 -1.71 14.67
N ALA A 223 9.38 -2.19 14.93
CA ALA A 223 8.59 -2.95 13.96
C ALA A 223 8.08 -2.09 12.79
N LEU A 224 8.19 -0.76 12.87
CA LEU A 224 7.79 0.18 11.83
C LEU A 224 8.90 0.55 10.84
N THR A 225 10.15 0.13 11.12
CA THR A 225 11.30 0.32 10.24
C THR A 225 12.06 -0.99 10.15
N GLU A 226 12.02 -1.65 9.01
CA GLU A 226 12.77 -2.87 8.75
C GLU A 226 13.85 -2.57 7.71
N THR A 227 15.10 -2.84 8.06
CA THR A 227 16.25 -2.52 7.21
C THR A 227 16.64 -3.63 6.25
N LYS A 228 16.09 -4.85 6.39
CA LYS A 228 16.35 -5.95 5.43
C LYS A 228 15.25 -7.00 5.52
N PHE A 229 14.56 -7.25 4.43
CA PHE A 229 13.59 -8.34 4.31
C PHE A 229 14.01 -9.34 3.24
N SER A 230 14.41 -10.55 3.68
CA SER A 230 14.53 -11.69 2.75
C SER A 230 13.16 -12.34 2.59
N GLU A 231 12.51 -12.17 1.44
CA GLU A 231 11.39 -13.06 1.11
C GLU A 231 11.95 -14.50 1.03
N LYS A 232 11.62 -15.32 2.01
CA LYS A 232 11.76 -16.77 1.83
C LYS A 232 10.80 -17.17 0.73
N VAL A 233 11.35 -17.47 -0.44
CA VAL A 233 10.68 -17.98 -1.63
C VAL A 233 10.10 -19.38 -1.36
#